data_a90c4b18a39a127333217bb0b4b69f1d
#
_entry.id   a90c4b18a39a127333217bb0b4b69f1d
#
_cell.length_a   1.000
_cell.length_b   1.000
_cell.length_c   1.000
_cell.angle_alpha   90.00
_cell.angle_beta   90.00
_cell.angle_gamma   90.00
#
_symmetry.space_group_name_H-M   'P 1'
#
loop_
_entity.id
_entity.type
_entity.pdbx_description
1 polymer ?
#
loop_
_entity_poly.entity_id
_entity_poly.type
_entity_poly.pdbx_seq_one_letter_code
_entity_poly.pdbx_strand_id
1 'polypeptide(L)'
;MALTSKANELKSQGEDIIVLTVGEPDFDTPEYIKEDAKKAIDTGETKYTAVDGTVDLKKAIIRKFKNENNLDYSLDEIIVSAGCKQSIFNFLQVIIDDGDEVIIPQPY
;
A
#
# COMPACT_ATOMS: atom_id res chain seq x y z
N MET A 1 -3.54 9.92 13.43
CA MET A 1 -2.62 11.07 13.34
C MET A 1 -2.48 11.83 14.66
N ALA A 2 -3.53 12.24 15.33
CA ALA A 2 -3.43 12.99 16.62
C ALA A 2 -2.65 12.25 17.73
N LEU A 3 -2.88 10.94 17.89
CA LEU A 3 -2.16 10.12 18.88
C LEU A 3 -0.68 9.98 18.58
N THR A 4 -0.31 9.78 17.31
CA THR A 4 1.09 9.67 16.89
C THR A 4 1.84 11.00 17.12
N SER A 5 1.22 12.12 16.78
CA SER A 5 1.79 13.45 17.04
C SER A 5 1.99 13.70 18.53
N LYS A 6 1.01 13.32 19.36
CA LYS A 6 1.13 13.46 20.82
C LYS A 6 2.23 12.56 21.41
N ALA A 7 2.34 11.32 20.94
CA ALA A 7 3.40 10.41 21.36
C ALA A 7 4.79 10.97 21.00
N ASN A 8 4.96 11.52 19.80
CA ASN A 8 6.21 12.14 19.37
C ASN A 8 6.55 13.39 20.18
N GLU A 9 5.56 14.21 20.52
CA GLU A 9 5.74 15.37 21.40
C GLU A 9 6.26 14.95 22.79
N LEU A 10 5.62 13.96 23.42
CA LEU A 10 6.05 13.45 24.73
C LEU A 10 7.45 12.84 24.68
N LYS A 11 7.78 12.06 23.63
CA LYS A 11 9.16 11.57 23.42
C LYS A 11 10.18 12.70 23.30
N SER A 12 9.84 13.78 22.60
CA SER A 12 10.74 14.94 22.46
C SER A 12 10.97 15.70 23.76
N GLN A 13 10.05 15.55 24.73
CA GLN A 13 10.15 16.09 26.10
C GLN A 13 10.94 15.17 27.05
N GLY A 14 11.42 14.02 26.55
CA GLY A 14 12.20 13.05 27.34
C GLY A 14 11.37 12.02 28.08
N GLU A 15 10.06 11.95 27.82
CA GLU A 15 9.20 10.92 28.41
C GLU A 15 9.47 9.53 27.82
N ASP A 16 9.52 8.51 28.65
CA ASP A 16 9.67 7.12 28.24
C ASP A 16 8.33 6.56 27.73
N ILE A 17 8.10 6.72 26.43
CA ILE A 17 6.85 6.36 25.77
C ILE A 17 7.04 5.17 24.81
N ILE A 18 6.28 4.11 25.01
CA ILE A 18 6.12 3.02 24.05
C ILE A 18 5.04 3.39 23.05
N VAL A 19 5.41 3.48 21.77
CA VAL A 19 4.50 3.92 20.69
C VAL A 19 3.92 2.69 19.98
N LEU A 20 2.59 2.52 20.07
CA LEU A 20 1.83 1.47 19.40
C LEU A 20 0.74 2.06 18.49
N THR A 21 0.96 3.26 17.97
CA THR A 21 -0.06 4.03 17.23
C THR A 21 -0.11 3.73 15.73
N VAL A 22 0.92 3.09 15.18
CA VAL A 22 1.03 2.76 13.76
C VAL A 22 1.63 1.35 13.63
N GLY A 23 1.04 0.54 12.76
CA GLY A 23 1.60 -0.76 12.36
C GLY A 23 2.60 -0.56 11.22
N GLU A 24 3.88 -0.48 11.56
CA GLU A 24 4.97 -0.28 10.61
C GLU A 24 6.09 -1.31 10.90
N PRO A 25 6.68 -1.94 9.87
CA PRO A 25 7.85 -2.79 10.07
C PRO A 25 9.01 -2.00 10.70
N ASP A 26 9.70 -2.59 11.66
CA ASP A 26 10.88 -2.00 12.30
C ASP A 26 12.16 -2.19 11.46
N PHE A 27 12.11 -3.06 10.44
CA PHE A 27 13.17 -3.24 9.46
C PHE A 27 13.08 -2.23 8.33
N ASP A 28 14.22 -1.75 7.87
CA ASP A 28 14.31 -0.92 6.69
C ASP A 28 13.97 -1.71 5.41
N THR A 29 13.62 -0.99 4.34
CA THR A 29 13.42 -1.60 3.02
C THR A 29 14.67 -2.37 2.58
N PRO A 30 14.56 -3.63 2.12
CA PRO A 30 15.71 -4.41 1.67
C PRO A 30 16.55 -3.67 0.62
N GLU A 31 17.88 -3.80 0.72
CA GLU A 31 18.80 -3.00 -0.11
C GLU A 31 18.57 -3.20 -1.61
N TYR A 32 18.33 -4.43 -2.06
CA TYR A 32 18.08 -4.70 -3.48
C TYR A 32 16.85 -3.97 -4.03
N ILE A 33 15.82 -3.73 -3.20
CA ILE A 33 14.63 -2.95 -3.60
C ILE A 33 14.99 -1.47 -3.71
N LYS A 34 15.79 -0.95 -2.77
CA LYS A 34 16.25 0.44 -2.79
C LYS A 34 17.14 0.71 -4.02
N GLU A 35 18.02 -0.22 -4.34
CA GLU A 35 18.89 -0.09 -5.52
C GLU A 35 18.09 -0.12 -6.84
N ASP A 36 17.11 -1.00 -6.97
CA ASP A 36 16.22 -1.00 -8.15
C ASP A 36 15.43 0.30 -8.29
N ALA A 37 14.94 0.86 -7.17
CA ALA A 37 14.26 2.15 -7.19
C ALA A 37 15.20 3.30 -7.62
N LYS A 38 16.43 3.34 -7.14
CA LYS A 38 17.44 4.32 -7.56
C LYS A 38 17.73 4.18 -9.07
N LYS A 39 17.91 2.96 -9.53
CA LYS A 39 18.14 2.66 -10.95
C LYS A 39 16.97 3.11 -11.82
N ALA A 40 15.73 2.88 -11.40
CA ALA A 40 14.55 3.34 -12.12
C ALA A 40 14.52 4.87 -12.27
N ILE A 41 14.90 5.61 -11.22
CA ILE A 41 15.04 7.06 -11.27
C ILE A 41 16.15 7.47 -12.25
N ASP A 42 17.31 6.85 -12.16
CA ASP A 42 18.48 7.17 -13.01
C ASP A 42 18.22 6.87 -14.50
N THR A 43 17.42 5.85 -14.79
CA THR A 43 16.99 5.50 -16.17
C THR A 43 15.82 6.33 -16.67
N GLY A 44 15.27 7.23 -15.84
CA GLY A 44 14.23 8.17 -16.24
C GLY A 44 12.81 7.57 -16.22
N GLU A 45 12.56 6.51 -15.47
CA GLU A 45 11.23 5.96 -15.23
C GLU A 45 10.41 6.86 -14.30
N THR A 46 10.31 8.15 -14.66
CA THR A 46 9.68 9.22 -13.87
C THR A 46 8.54 9.90 -14.62
N LYS A 47 8.02 9.24 -15.64
CA LYS A 47 6.93 9.75 -16.49
C LYS A 47 5.58 9.14 -16.08
N TYR A 48 4.49 9.70 -16.63
CA TYR A 48 3.17 9.11 -16.47
C TYR A 48 3.12 7.67 -16.98
N THR A 49 2.45 6.82 -16.24
CA THR A 49 2.16 5.43 -16.60
C THR A 49 0.70 5.28 -16.99
N ALA A 50 0.29 4.08 -17.39
CA ALA A 50 -1.13 3.74 -17.48
C ALA A 50 -1.79 3.87 -16.10
N VAL A 51 -3.08 4.26 -16.07
CA VAL A 51 -3.82 4.52 -14.83
C VAL A 51 -3.91 3.29 -13.93
N ASP A 52 -3.92 2.11 -14.52
CA ASP A 52 -3.99 0.81 -13.86
C ASP A 52 -2.62 0.21 -13.51
N GLY A 53 -1.54 0.93 -13.75
CA GLY A 53 -0.16 0.54 -13.47
C GLY A 53 0.63 0.07 -14.68
N THR A 54 1.93 -0.14 -14.50
CA THR A 54 2.79 -0.64 -15.57
C THR A 54 2.54 -2.11 -15.88
N VAL A 55 2.67 -2.50 -17.14
CA VAL A 55 2.47 -3.88 -17.59
C VAL A 55 3.40 -4.86 -16.84
N ASP A 56 4.65 -4.47 -16.61
CA ASP A 56 5.63 -5.33 -15.95
C ASP A 56 5.31 -5.57 -14.48
N LEU A 57 4.83 -4.54 -13.75
CA LEU A 57 4.35 -4.69 -12.38
C LEU A 57 3.10 -5.58 -12.33
N LYS A 58 2.14 -5.37 -13.23
CA LYS A 58 0.93 -6.21 -13.31
C LYS A 58 1.28 -7.68 -13.57
N LYS A 59 2.21 -7.97 -14.50
CA LYS A 59 2.71 -9.32 -14.73
C LYS A 59 3.40 -9.91 -13.50
N ALA A 60 4.15 -9.12 -12.73
CA ALA A 60 4.78 -9.58 -11.50
C ALA A 60 3.73 -9.94 -10.43
N ILE A 61 2.69 -9.12 -10.30
CA ILE A 61 1.55 -9.38 -9.40
C ILE A 61 0.83 -10.68 -9.81
N ILE A 62 0.54 -10.88 -11.09
CA ILE A 62 -0.09 -12.11 -11.60
C ILE A 62 0.75 -13.33 -11.25
N ARG A 63 2.06 -13.29 -11.50
CA ARG A 63 2.96 -14.38 -11.11
C ARG A 63 2.95 -14.67 -9.61
N LYS A 64 2.96 -13.62 -8.78
CA LYS A 64 2.88 -13.74 -7.33
C LYS A 64 1.57 -14.43 -6.91
N PHE A 65 0.43 -13.97 -7.41
CA PHE A 65 -0.87 -14.56 -7.11
C PHE A 65 -0.97 -16.02 -7.55
N LYS A 66 -0.44 -16.33 -8.73
CA LYS A 66 -0.41 -17.73 -9.21
C LYS A 66 0.44 -18.62 -8.31
N ASN A 67 1.67 -18.20 -8.01
CA ASN A 67 2.65 -19.04 -7.33
C ASN A 67 2.39 -19.19 -5.82
N GLU A 68 1.90 -18.14 -5.16
CA GLU A 68 1.77 -18.10 -3.71
C GLU A 68 0.32 -18.28 -3.22
N ASN A 69 -0.65 -17.93 -4.05
CA ASN A 69 -2.06 -17.95 -3.66
C ASN A 69 -2.91 -18.93 -4.49
N ASN A 70 -2.33 -19.53 -5.56
CA ASN A 70 -3.04 -20.37 -6.53
C ASN A 70 -4.25 -19.65 -7.17
N LEU A 71 -4.10 -18.35 -7.46
CA LEU A 71 -5.10 -17.52 -8.13
C LEU A 71 -4.60 -17.15 -9.52
N ASP A 72 -5.48 -17.28 -10.50
CA ASP A 72 -5.23 -16.90 -11.89
C ASP A 72 -5.95 -15.61 -12.23
N TYR A 73 -5.20 -14.61 -12.71
CA TYR A 73 -5.70 -13.33 -13.18
C TYR A 73 -5.08 -12.96 -14.53
N SER A 74 -5.84 -12.24 -15.34
CA SER A 74 -5.37 -11.58 -16.56
C SER A 74 -4.92 -10.14 -16.28
N LEU A 75 -4.29 -9.49 -17.24
CA LEU A 75 -3.78 -8.11 -17.09
C LEU A 75 -4.89 -7.07 -16.87
N ASP A 76 -6.07 -7.30 -17.42
CA ASP A 76 -7.24 -6.43 -17.31
C ASP A 76 -7.99 -6.58 -15.98
N GLU A 77 -7.64 -7.59 -15.18
CA GLU A 77 -8.20 -7.81 -13.83
C GLU A 77 -7.31 -7.22 -12.72
N ILE A 78 -6.21 -6.54 -13.08
CA ILE A 78 -5.27 -5.96 -12.10
C ILE A 78 -5.24 -4.44 -12.22
N ILE A 79 -5.45 -3.77 -11.09
CA ILE A 79 -5.23 -2.32 -10.92
C ILE A 79 -4.24 -2.11 -9.79
N VAL A 80 -3.24 -1.26 -10.04
CA VAL A 80 -2.26 -0.83 -9.05
C VAL A 80 -2.65 0.55 -8.52
N SER A 81 -2.74 0.69 -7.21
CA SER A 81 -3.15 1.94 -6.56
C SER A 81 -2.03 2.47 -5.65
N ALA A 82 -2.09 3.76 -5.32
CA ALA A 82 -1.17 4.39 -4.37
C ALA A 82 -1.52 4.01 -2.92
N GLY A 83 -1.27 2.75 -2.57
CA GLY A 83 -1.52 2.16 -1.26
C GLY A 83 -2.92 1.56 -1.10
N CYS A 84 -3.06 0.72 -0.08
CA CYS A 84 -4.27 -0.05 0.20
C CYS A 84 -5.51 0.82 0.44
N LYS A 85 -5.35 1.98 1.08
CA LYS A 85 -6.49 2.89 1.33
C LYS A 85 -7.14 3.36 0.04
N GLN A 86 -6.35 3.65 -0.99
CA GLN A 86 -6.88 4.04 -2.29
C GLN A 86 -7.58 2.86 -2.98
N SER A 87 -7.02 1.65 -2.88
CA SER A 87 -7.67 0.45 -3.43
C SER A 87 -9.04 0.22 -2.82
N ILE A 88 -9.14 0.29 -1.47
CA ILE A 88 -10.40 0.13 -0.75
C ILE A 88 -11.39 1.25 -1.15
N PHE A 89 -10.94 2.50 -1.19
CA PHE A 89 -11.79 3.62 -1.57
C PHE A 89 -12.36 3.44 -2.98
N ASN A 90 -11.50 3.13 -3.96
CA ASN A 90 -11.92 2.92 -5.35
C ASN A 90 -12.91 1.75 -5.46
N PHE A 91 -12.65 0.65 -4.75
CA PHE A 91 -13.53 -0.51 -4.73
C PHE A 91 -14.90 -0.15 -4.17
N LEU A 92 -14.96 0.51 -3.02
CA LEU A 92 -16.22 0.92 -2.41
C LEU A 92 -17.01 1.89 -3.29
N GLN A 93 -16.32 2.81 -3.98
CA GLN A 93 -16.97 3.75 -4.92
C GLN A 93 -17.65 3.06 -6.12
N VAL A 94 -17.19 1.86 -6.47
CA VAL A 94 -17.73 1.12 -7.62
C VAL A 94 -18.87 0.18 -7.23
N ILE A 95 -18.82 -0.39 -6.01
CA ILE A 95 -19.73 -1.48 -5.63
C ILE A 95 -20.82 -1.09 -4.63
N ILE A 96 -20.74 0.11 -4.02
CA ILE A 96 -21.68 0.55 -2.98
C ILE A 96 -22.50 1.73 -3.49
N ASP A 97 -23.82 1.62 -3.34
CA ASP A 97 -24.78 2.67 -3.61
C ASP A 97 -25.48 3.14 -2.32
N ASP A 98 -26.31 4.18 -2.43
CA ASP A 98 -27.06 4.73 -1.32
C ASP A 98 -28.05 3.69 -0.77
N GLY A 99 -27.94 3.39 0.52
CA GLY A 99 -28.73 2.38 1.21
C GLY A 99 -28.06 1.02 1.37
N ASP A 100 -26.88 0.79 0.79
CA ASP A 100 -26.10 -0.42 1.01
C ASP A 100 -25.48 -0.46 2.42
N GLU A 101 -25.30 -1.66 2.97
CA GLU A 101 -24.72 -1.89 4.29
C GLU A 101 -23.33 -2.50 4.20
N VAL A 102 -22.39 -1.99 5.00
CA VAL A 102 -21.02 -2.49 5.12
C VAL A 102 -20.76 -3.01 6.52
N ILE A 103 -20.32 -4.26 6.63
CA ILE A 103 -19.95 -4.87 7.92
C ILE A 103 -18.48 -4.55 8.22
N ILE A 104 -18.24 -3.86 9.34
CA ILE A 104 -16.89 -3.54 9.82
C ILE A 104 -16.67 -4.24 11.16
N PRO A 105 -15.79 -5.25 11.25
CA PRO A 105 -15.49 -5.91 12.51
C PRO A 105 -14.70 -4.99 13.44
N GLN A 106 -15.00 -5.06 14.75
CA GLN A 106 -14.26 -4.35 15.78
C GLN A 106 -13.29 -5.30 16.51
N PRO A 107 -12.16 -4.79 17.02
CA PRO A 107 -11.60 -3.42 16.90
C PRO A 107 -10.98 -3.16 15.51
N TYR A 108 -11.03 -1.90 15.04
CA TYR A 108 -10.52 -1.44 13.73
C TYR A 108 -9.51 -0.28 13.87
#